data_cef82e783acecb32e49d98dcf7aadfba
#
_entry.id   cef82e783acecb32e49d98dcf7aadfba
#
_cell.length_a   1.000
_cell.length_b   1.000
_cell.length_c   1.000
_cell.angle_alpha   90.00
_cell.angle_beta   90.00
_cell.angle_gamma   90.00
#
_symmetry.space_group_name_H-M   'P 1'
#
loop_
_entity.id
_entity.type
_entity.pdbx_description
1 polymer ?
#
loop_
_entity_poly.entity_id
_entity_poly.type
_entity_poly.pdbx_seq_one_letter_code
_entity_poly.pdbx_strand_id
1 'polypeptide(L)'
;MKKPIIEFKNVSKVFEDNNTVVLKDINFELEEGKFYTLLGASGSGKSTILNIIAGLLDASTGDVFLDGVRINDVPTNKRDVHTVFQSYALFPHMNVFENVAFPLRLRKVEKKEIERRVKEVLKMVQLEGFDRRSIRKLSGGQRQRVAIARAIINEPRVVLLDEPLSALDLKLRTDMQY
;
A
#
# COMPACT_ATOMS: atom_id res chain seq x y z
N MET A 1 24.57 10.51 6.36
CA MET A 1 23.77 9.46 5.71
C MET A 1 22.30 9.80 5.92
N LYS A 2 21.44 9.67 4.90
CA LYS A 2 19.99 9.85 5.07
C LYS A 2 19.47 8.69 5.89
N LYS A 3 18.62 8.96 6.88
CA LYS A 3 18.00 7.96 7.74
C LYS A 3 17.07 7.09 6.87
N PRO A 4 17.14 5.74 6.95
CA PRO A 4 16.25 4.88 6.19
C PRO A 4 14.79 5.07 6.63
N ILE A 5 13.84 5.01 5.68
CA ILE A 5 12.42 5.05 5.98
C ILE A 5 11.91 3.68 6.45
N ILE A 6 12.44 2.60 5.87
CA ILE A 6 12.19 1.21 6.29
C ILE A 6 13.55 0.55 6.54
N GLU A 7 13.67 -0.20 7.63
CA GLU A 7 14.85 -0.99 7.94
C GLU A 7 14.45 -2.36 8.47
N PHE A 8 15.03 -3.41 7.93
CA PHE A 8 14.91 -4.79 8.40
C PHE A 8 16.23 -5.23 9.00
N LYS A 9 16.20 -5.77 10.24
CA LYS A 9 17.36 -6.30 10.94
C LYS A 9 17.13 -7.75 11.34
N ASN A 10 17.83 -8.66 10.70
CA ASN A 10 17.82 -10.10 10.96
C ASN A 10 16.40 -10.69 11.01
N VAL A 11 15.51 -10.20 10.12
CA VAL A 11 14.10 -10.57 10.10
C VAL A 11 13.94 -11.95 9.50
N SER A 12 13.30 -12.85 10.24
CA SER A 12 12.88 -14.15 9.75
C SER A 12 11.38 -14.37 9.95
N LYS A 13 10.79 -15.19 9.08
CA LYS A 13 9.41 -15.64 9.18
C LYS A 13 9.30 -17.11 8.95
N VAL A 14 8.78 -17.81 9.96
CA VAL A 14 8.43 -19.23 9.94
C VAL A 14 6.93 -19.34 10.15
N PHE A 15 6.24 -20.10 9.32
CA PHE A 15 4.84 -20.45 9.52
C PHE A 15 4.76 -21.75 10.32
N GLU A 16 4.14 -21.68 11.50
CA GLU A 16 4.11 -22.78 12.47
C GLU A 16 3.32 -24.01 11.97
N ASP A 17 2.26 -23.80 11.18
CA ASP A 17 1.37 -24.85 10.69
C ASP A 17 2.10 -25.96 9.93
N ASN A 18 3.17 -25.62 9.22
CA ASN A 18 3.95 -26.56 8.39
C ASN A 18 5.47 -26.38 8.56
N ASN A 19 5.89 -25.61 9.55
CA ASN A 19 7.29 -25.28 9.85
C ASN A 19 8.06 -24.73 8.64
N THR A 20 7.33 -24.01 7.75
CA THR A 20 7.91 -23.47 6.51
C THR A 20 8.62 -22.14 6.79
N VAL A 21 9.93 -22.10 6.52
CA VAL A 21 10.73 -20.88 6.56
C VAL A 21 10.52 -20.11 5.26
N VAL A 22 9.84 -18.96 5.31
CA VAL A 22 9.60 -18.09 4.15
C VAL A 22 10.59 -16.95 4.05
N LEU A 23 10.99 -16.38 5.18
CA LEU A 23 12.06 -15.39 5.27
C LEU A 23 13.12 -15.88 6.23
N LYS A 24 14.39 -15.73 5.87
CA LYS A 24 15.52 -16.14 6.70
C LYS A 24 16.55 -15.03 6.75
N ASP A 25 16.74 -14.46 7.94
CA ASP A 25 17.77 -13.46 8.26
C ASP A 25 17.85 -12.31 7.25
N ILE A 26 16.68 -11.72 6.92
CA ILE A 26 16.56 -10.65 5.94
C ILE A 26 17.05 -9.34 6.53
N ASN A 27 17.96 -8.70 5.81
CA ASN A 27 18.56 -7.42 6.17
C ASN A 27 18.52 -6.49 4.95
N PHE A 28 17.88 -5.32 5.06
CA PHE A 28 17.90 -4.25 4.05
C PHE A 28 17.44 -2.93 4.64
N GLU A 29 17.75 -1.85 3.91
CA GLU A 29 17.31 -0.50 4.19
C GLU A 29 16.70 0.12 2.94
N LEU A 30 15.60 0.88 3.10
CA LEU A 30 14.96 1.66 2.04
C LEU A 30 15.04 3.15 2.40
N GLU A 31 15.49 3.96 1.46
CA GLU A 31 15.57 5.42 1.63
C GLU A 31 14.21 6.08 1.38
N GLU A 32 13.97 7.19 2.08
CA GLU A 32 12.80 8.04 1.85
C GLU A 32 12.79 8.65 0.44
N GLY A 33 11.59 8.75 -0.16
CA GLY A 33 11.39 9.38 -1.47
C GLY A 33 11.93 8.56 -2.64
N LYS A 34 12.20 7.28 -2.44
CA LYS A 34 12.63 6.33 -3.47
C LYS A 34 11.51 5.34 -3.81
N PHE A 35 11.53 4.87 -5.05
CA PHE A 35 10.70 3.76 -5.49
C PHE A 35 11.54 2.47 -5.49
N TYR A 36 11.03 1.42 -4.86
CA TYR A 36 11.69 0.11 -4.78
C TYR A 36 10.79 -0.98 -5.32
N THR A 37 11.35 -1.90 -6.06
CA THR A 37 10.65 -3.07 -6.58
C THR A 37 11.23 -4.35 -5.99
N LEU A 38 10.37 -5.17 -5.37
CA LEU A 38 10.71 -6.52 -4.93
C LEU A 38 10.53 -7.49 -6.08
N LEU A 39 11.63 -8.07 -6.59
CA LEU A 39 11.64 -9.05 -7.66
C LEU A 39 11.87 -10.46 -7.11
N GLY A 40 11.25 -11.45 -7.73
CA GLY A 40 11.41 -12.85 -7.36
C GLY A 40 10.26 -13.72 -7.86
N ALA A 41 10.47 -15.05 -7.88
CA ALA A 41 9.44 -16.02 -8.25
C ALA A 41 8.22 -15.97 -7.32
N SER A 42 7.11 -16.58 -7.74
CA SER A 42 5.96 -16.78 -6.85
C SER A 42 6.40 -17.58 -5.62
N GLY A 43 5.92 -17.22 -4.43
CA GLY A 43 6.32 -17.87 -3.17
C GLY A 43 7.68 -17.44 -2.59
N SER A 44 8.40 -16.49 -3.21
CA SER A 44 9.72 -16.02 -2.69
C SER A 44 9.64 -15.07 -1.47
N GLY A 45 8.47 -14.88 -0.86
CA GLY A 45 8.31 -14.08 0.35
C GLY A 45 8.03 -12.59 0.13
N LYS A 46 7.82 -12.11 -1.10
CA LYS A 46 7.55 -10.67 -1.39
C LYS A 46 6.34 -10.14 -0.63
N SER A 47 5.18 -10.78 -0.78
CA SER A 47 3.96 -10.37 -0.05
C SER A 47 4.12 -10.57 1.46
N THR A 48 4.95 -11.51 1.91
CA THR A 48 5.29 -11.68 3.33
C THR A 48 6.01 -10.45 3.88
N ILE A 49 7.02 -9.92 3.15
CA ILE A 49 7.73 -8.69 3.52
C ILE A 49 6.74 -7.51 3.58
N LEU A 50 5.91 -7.33 2.54
CA LEU A 50 4.91 -6.25 2.50
C LEU A 50 3.93 -6.35 3.68
N ASN A 51 3.45 -7.55 3.99
CA ASN A 51 2.52 -7.79 5.10
C ASN A 51 3.16 -7.53 6.47
N ILE A 52 4.45 -7.83 6.63
CA ILE A 52 5.19 -7.50 7.86
C ILE A 52 5.33 -5.98 8.02
N ILE A 53 5.67 -5.24 6.96
CA ILE A 53 5.74 -3.78 7.01
C ILE A 53 4.36 -3.18 7.32
N ALA A 54 3.29 -3.70 6.69
CA ALA A 54 1.92 -3.26 6.92
C ALA A 54 1.38 -3.60 8.33
N GLY A 55 2.01 -4.56 9.04
CA GLY A 55 1.51 -5.06 10.33
C GLY A 55 0.34 -6.01 10.20
N LEU A 56 0.19 -6.65 9.05
CA LEU A 56 -0.78 -7.70 8.79
C LEU A 56 -0.23 -9.10 9.14
N LEU A 57 1.07 -9.18 9.34
CA LEU A 57 1.80 -10.38 9.70
C LEU A 57 2.97 -10.01 10.62
N ASP A 58 3.19 -10.80 11.67
CA ASP A 58 4.32 -10.60 12.57
C ASP A 58 5.56 -11.33 12.06
N ALA A 59 6.73 -10.72 12.24
CA ALA A 59 8.00 -11.40 12.07
C ALA A 59 8.16 -12.46 13.18
N SER A 60 8.79 -13.61 12.85
CA SER A 60 9.10 -14.63 13.87
C SER A 60 10.32 -14.21 14.71
N THR A 61 11.30 -13.57 14.08
CA THR A 61 12.50 -13.00 14.74
C THR A 61 12.96 -11.75 14.02
N GLY A 62 13.83 -10.96 14.67
CA GLY A 62 14.39 -9.74 14.11
C GLY A 62 13.49 -8.53 14.31
N ASP A 63 13.96 -7.38 13.85
CA ASP A 63 13.32 -6.10 14.08
C ASP A 63 13.04 -5.35 12.77
N VAL A 64 11.89 -4.72 12.73
CA VAL A 64 11.46 -3.86 11.62
C VAL A 64 11.28 -2.43 12.13
N PHE A 65 11.85 -1.48 11.41
CA PHE A 65 11.77 -0.07 11.76
C PHE A 65 11.10 0.73 10.65
N LEU A 66 10.27 1.69 11.05
CA LEU A 66 9.69 2.73 10.19
C LEU A 66 10.17 4.08 10.72
N ASP A 67 10.89 4.84 9.89
CA ASP A 67 11.49 6.13 10.27
C ASP A 67 12.31 6.06 11.58
N GLY A 68 13.01 4.91 11.79
CA GLY A 68 13.83 4.62 12.95
C GLY A 68 13.06 4.27 14.21
N VAL A 69 11.73 4.14 14.15
CA VAL A 69 10.91 3.62 15.24
C VAL A 69 10.65 2.13 14.98
N ARG A 70 10.93 1.28 15.96
CA ARG A 70 10.61 -0.16 15.89
C ARG A 70 9.10 -0.35 15.80
N ILE A 71 8.62 -1.09 14.80
CA ILE A 71 7.19 -1.24 14.53
C ILE A 71 6.65 -2.66 14.75
N ASN A 72 7.45 -3.61 15.25
CA ASN A 72 6.99 -4.99 15.45
C ASN A 72 5.68 -5.06 16.26
N ASP A 73 5.60 -4.28 17.36
CA ASP A 73 4.47 -4.30 18.28
C ASP A 73 3.45 -3.18 18.01
N VAL A 74 3.65 -2.42 16.92
CA VAL A 74 2.73 -1.34 16.53
C VAL A 74 1.58 -1.92 15.70
N PRO A 75 0.32 -1.77 16.12
CA PRO A 75 -0.82 -2.30 15.37
C PRO A 75 -0.97 -1.60 14.02
N THR A 76 -1.48 -2.32 13.02
CA THR A 76 -1.63 -1.88 11.61
C THR A 76 -2.23 -0.47 11.48
N ASN A 77 -3.28 -0.18 12.24
CA ASN A 77 -4.00 1.11 12.16
C ASN A 77 -3.23 2.30 12.74
N LYS A 78 -2.10 2.06 13.41
CA LYS A 78 -1.20 3.10 13.96
C LYS A 78 0.09 3.25 13.15
N ARG A 79 0.32 2.38 12.15
CA ARG A 79 1.46 2.52 11.24
C ARG A 79 1.13 3.53 10.15
N ASP A 80 2.05 4.44 9.86
CA ASP A 80 1.89 5.39 8.74
C ASP A 80 2.28 4.76 7.40
N VAL A 81 1.65 3.61 7.14
CA VAL A 81 1.84 2.76 5.97
C VAL A 81 0.48 2.45 5.35
N HIS A 82 0.34 2.65 4.05
CA HIS A 82 -0.89 2.30 3.33
C HIS A 82 -0.60 1.24 2.26
N THR A 83 -1.49 0.25 2.17
CA THR A 83 -1.34 -0.87 1.22
C THR A 83 -2.41 -0.81 0.14
N VAL A 84 -1.99 -0.94 -1.12
CA VAL A 84 -2.84 -1.25 -2.26
C VAL A 84 -2.75 -2.75 -2.52
N PHE A 85 -3.81 -3.47 -2.22
CA PHE A 85 -3.88 -4.93 -2.41
C PHE A 85 -4.12 -5.29 -3.87
N GLN A 86 -3.75 -6.50 -4.27
CA GLN A 86 -4.00 -7.06 -5.59
C GLN A 86 -5.49 -7.02 -5.99
N SER A 87 -6.39 -7.27 -5.04
CA SER A 87 -7.86 -7.18 -5.23
C SER A 87 -8.41 -5.76 -5.17
N TYR A 88 -7.54 -4.75 -4.95
CA TYR A 88 -7.88 -3.33 -4.72
C TYR A 88 -8.67 -3.06 -3.43
N ALA A 89 -9.34 -4.03 -2.84
CA ALA A 89 -10.15 -3.95 -1.61
C ALA A 89 -11.06 -2.69 -1.56
N LEU A 90 -11.65 -2.29 -2.70
CA LEU A 90 -12.58 -1.17 -2.77
C LEU A 90 -13.93 -1.55 -2.17
N PHE A 91 -14.58 -0.59 -1.53
CA PHE A 91 -15.92 -0.75 -0.96
C PHE A 91 -16.98 -0.72 -2.08
N PRO A 92 -17.62 -1.85 -2.44
CA PRO A 92 -18.47 -1.94 -3.62
C PRO A 92 -19.81 -1.21 -3.49
N HIS A 93 -20.22 -0.87 -2.27
CA HIS A 93 -21.42 -0.10 -1.95
C HIS A 93 -21.19 1.42 -1.95
N MET A 94 -19.95 1.86 -2.08
CA MET A 94 -19.53 3.25 -2.14
C MET A 94 -19.18 3.64 -3.59
N ASN A 95 -19.39 4.90 -3.94
CA ASN A 95 -18.90 5.48 -5.20
C ASN A 95 -17.39 5.79 -5.11
N VAL A 96 -16.83 6.36 -6.19
CA VAL A 96 -15.40 6.73 -6.25
C VAL A 96 -15.04 7.74 -5.18
N PHE A 97 -15.80 8.83 -5.06
CA PHE A 97 -15.59 9.88 -4.05
C PHE A 97 -15.57 9.28 -2.64
N GLU A 98 -16.55 8.47 -2.31
CA GLU A 98 -16.70 7.88 -0.98
C GLU A 98 -15.56 6.92 -0.64
N ASN A 99 -15.09 6.10 -1.61
CA ASN A 99 -13.92 5.24 -1.43
C ASN A 99 -12.66 6.05 -1.12
N VAL A 100 -12.41 7.12 -1.89
CA VAL A 100 -11.22 7.96 -1.73
C VAL A 100 -11.31 8.81 -0.46
N ALA A 101 -12.49 9.33 -0.13
CA ALA A 101 -12.72 10.15 1.06
C ALA A 101 -12.68 9.35 2.38
N PHE A 102 -12.85 8.02 2.31
CA PHE A 102 -13.02 7.17 3.50
C PHE A 102 -11.93 7.35 4.56
N PRO A 103 -10.62 7.34 4.23
CA PRO A 103 -9.57 7.53 5.23
C PRO A 103 -9.63 8.90 5.92
N LEU A 104 -9.99 9.97 5.19
CA LEU A 104 -10.10 11.31 5.75
C LEU A 104 -11.30 11.44 6.70
N ARG A 105 -12.41 10.75 6.36
CA ARG A 105 -13.60 10.69 7.25
C ARG A 105 -13.29 10.01 8.58
N LEU A 106 -12.50 8.94 8.57
CA LEU A 106 -12.04 8.27 9.79
C LEU A 106 -11.20 9.20 10.67
N ARG A 107 -10.41 10.07 10.03
CA ARG A 107 -9.61 11.09 10.72
C ARG A 107 -10.43 12.34 11.11
N LYS A 108 -11.76 12.35 10.86
CA LYS A 108 -12.68 13.46 11.14
C LYS A 108 -12.26 14.78 10.51
N VAL A 109 -11.66 14.73 9.32
CA VAL A 109 -11.29 15.92 8.55
C VAL A 109 -12.56 16.68 8.13
N GLU A 110 -12.49 18.01 8.08
CA GLU A 110 -13.61 18.88 7.68
C GLU A 110 -14.10 18.56 6.26
N LYS A 111 -15.41 18.62 6.04
CA LYS A 111 -16.05 18.24 4.76
C LYS A 111 -15.50 19.01 3.56
N LYS A 112 -15.29 20.32 3.69
CA LYS A 112 -14.72 21.16 2.60
C LYS A 112 -13.31 20.73 2.22
N GLU A 113 -12.50 20.39 3.21
CA GLU A 113 -11.12 19.90 3.00
C GLU A 113 -11.11 18.51 2.37
N ILE A 114 -12.03 17.62 2.74
CA ILE A 114 -12.21 16.32 2.08
C ILE A 114 -12.56 16.53 0.59
N GLU A 115 -13.52 17.40 0.28
CA GLU A 115 -13.92 17.69 -1.10
C GLU A 115 -12.73 18.21 -1.94
N ARG A 116 -11.93 19.12 -1.37
CA ARG A 116 -10.74 19.67 -2.02
C ARG A 116 -9.69 18.57 -2.31
N ARG A 117 -9.29 17.80 -1.28
CA ARG A 117 -8.27 16.74 -1.41
C ARG A 117 -8.70 15.62 -2.36
N VAL A 118 -9.96 15.20 -2.29
CA VAL A 118 -10.48 14.17 -3.20
C VAL A 118 -10.41 14.65 -4.64
N LYS A 119 -10.78 15.90 -4.92
CA LYS A 119 -10.69 16.45 -6.28
C LYS A 119 -9.24 16.48 -6.78
N GLU A 120 -8.31 16.90 -5.94
CA GLU A 120 -6.88 16.96 -6.28
C GLU A 120 -6.29 15.58 -6.56
N VAL A 121 -6.56 14.60 -5.68
CA VAL A 121 -6.02 13.26 -5.87
C VAL A 121 -6.65 12.54 -7.05
N LEU A 122 -7.95 12.74 -7.33
CA LEU A 122 -8.61 12.17 -8.51
C LEU A 122 -8.02 12.75 -9.80
N LYS A 123 -7.67 14.03 -9.83
CA LYS A 123 -6.96 14.64 -10.95
C LYS A 123 -5.57 14.03 -11.12
N MET A 124 -4.82 13.84 -10.04
CA MET A 124 -3.49 13.23 -10.05
C MET A 124 -3.51 11.81 -10.66
N VAL A 125 -4.52 11.00 -10.35
CA VAL A 125 -4.66 9.65 -10.90
C VAL A 125 -5.47 9.61 -12.20
N GLN A 126 -5.71 10.74 -12.87
CA GLN A 126 -6.44 10.86 -14.15
C GLN A 126 -7.88 10.28 -14.10
N LEU A 127 -8.59 10.54 -13.01
CA LEU A 127 -10.00 10.15 -12.80
C LEU A 127 -10.88 11.38 -12.51
N GLU A 128 -10.55 12.55 -13.05
CA GLU A 128 -11.36 13.75 -12.93
C GLU A 128 -12.77 13.52 -13.51
N GLY A 129 -13.81 13.93 -12.78
CA GLY A 129 -15.21 13.72 -13.17
C GLY A 129 -15.76 12.31 -12.92
N PHE A 130 -15.00 11.43 -12.26
CA PHE A 130 -15.43 10.07 -11.89
C PHE A 130 -16.02 9.98 -10.48
N ASP A 131 -16.02 11.05 -9.72
CA ASP A 131 -16.39 11.13 -8.30
C ASP A 131 -17.71 10.42 -7.95
N ARG A 132 -18.75 10.60 -8.78
CA ARG A 132 -20.08 9.98 -8.56
C ARG A 132 -20.24 8.59 -9.17
N ARG A 133 -19.24 8.06 -9.88
CA ARG A 133 -19.34 6.74 -10.52
C ARG A 133 -19.31 5.62 -9.49
N SER A 134 -20.16 4.62 -9.74
CA SER A 134 -20.11 3.36 -8.99
C SER A 134 -18.83 2.59 -9.34
N ILE A 135 -18.16 2.02 -8.32
CA ILE A 135 -16.97 1.17 -8.47
C ILE A 135 -17.23 0.00 -9.42
N ARG A 136 -18.45 -0.56 -9.42
CA ARG A 136 -18.83 -1.70 -10.28
C ARG A 136 -18.82 -1.36 -11.79
N LYS A 137 -18.91 -0.08 -12.14
CA LYS A 137 -18.90 0.40 -13.54
C LYS A 137 -17.51 0.78 -14.03
N LEU A 138 -16.46 0.57 -13.24
CA LEU A 138 -15.09 0.90 -13.58
C LEU A 138 -14.35 -0.28 -14.20
N SER A 139 -13.43 0.01 -15.13
CA SER A 139 -12.45 -0.98 -15.60
C SER A 139 -11.47 -1.40 -14.50
N GLY A 140 -10.71 -2.48 -14.70
CA GLY A 140 -9.68 -2.92 -13.76
C GLY A 140 -8.67 -1.82 -13.44
N GLY A 141 -8.10 -1.17 -14.47
CA GLY A 141 -7.15 -0.07 -14.29
C GLY A 141 -7.77 1.17 -13.61
N GLN A 142 -9.07 1.47 -13.86
CA GLN A 142 -9.76 2.55 -13.16
C GLN A 142 -9.95 2.21 -11.68
N ARG A 143 -10.34 0.98 -11.34
CA ARG A 143 -10.43 0.52 -9.95
C ARG A 143 -9.09 0.60 -9.23
N GLN A 144 -8.02 0.20 -9.90
CA GLN A 144 -6.66 0.31 -9.36
C GLN A 144 -6.30 1.76 -9.04
N ARG A 145 -6.56 2.70 -9.97
CA ARG A 145 -6.29 4.13 -9.75
C ARG A 145 -7.11 4.71 -8.60
N VAL A 146 -8.36 4.25 -8.40
CA VAL A 146 -9.14 4.61 -7.20
C VAL A 146 -8.50 4.07 -5.93
N ALA A 147 -7.98 2.84 -5.93
CA ALA A 147 -7.29 2.26 -4.77
C ALA A 147 -5.99 3.01 -4.44
N ILE A 148 -5.22 3.39 -5.46
CA ILE A 148 -4.03 4.23 -5.29
C ILE A 148 -4.43 5.60 -4.70
N ALA A 149 -5.45 6.27 -5.28
CA ALA A 149 -5.94 7.55 -4.78
C ALA A 149 -6.34 7.46 -3.29
N ARG A 150 -7.06 6.40 -2.90
CA ARG A 150 -7.44 6.13 -1.51
C ARG A 150 -6.22 5.91 -0.61
N ALA A 151 -5.17 5.25 -1.10
CA ALA A 151 -3.97 5.00 -0.33
C ALA A 151 -3.15 6.28 -0.10
N ILE A 152 -3.03 7.16 -1.10
CA ILE A 152 -2.16 8.34 -1.02
C ILE A 152 -2.84 9.58 -0.42
N ILE A 153 -4.18 9.62 -0.33
CA ILE A 153 -4.91 10.83 0.10
C ILE A 153 -4.57 11.29 1.53
N ASN A 154 -4.10 10.38 2.37
CA ASN A 154 -3.63 10.67 3.73
C ASN A 154 -2.15 11.07 3.80
N GLU A 155 -1.46 11.13 2.66
CA GLU A 155 -0.03 11.45 2.57
C GLU A 155 0.81 10.52 3.48
N PRO A 156 0.68 9.18 3.36
CA PRO A 156 1.39 8.26 4.23
C PRO A 156 2.91 8.31 3.99
N ARG A 157 3.69 7.94 5.01
CA ARG A 157 5.15 7.85 4.90
C ARG A 157 5.59 6.76 3.92
N VAL A 158 4.83 5.66 3.83
CA VAL A 158 5.12 4.55 2.93
C VAL A 158 3.84 4.06 2.24
N VAL A 159 3.90 3.84 0.94
CA VAL A 159 2.86 3.15 0.17
C VAL A 159 3.39 1.81 -0.30
N LEU A 160 2.69 0.75 0.03
CA LEU A 160 2.98 -0.61 -0.40
C LEU A 160 2.03 -1.00 -1.55
N LEU A 161 2.59 -1.56 -2.62
CA LEU A 161 1.83 -2.04 -3.77
C LEU A 161 2.05 -3.55 -3.90
N ASP A 162 1.02 -4.35 -3.64
CA ASP A 162 1.09 -5.80 -3.80
C ASP A 162 0.56 -6.20 -5.18
N GLU A 163 1.47 -6.63 -6.06
CA GLU A 163 1.21 -7.00 -7.47
C GLU A 163 0.38 -5.97 -8.26
N PRO A 164 0.75 -4.68 -8.27
CA PRO A 164 -0.08 -3.63 -8.85
C PRO A 164 -0.30 -3.78 -10.35
N LEU A 165 0.55 -4.54 -11.03
CA LEU A 165 0.53 -4.69 -12.50
C LEU A 165 -0.12 -5.99 -12.99
N SER A 166 -0.55 -6.87 -12.08
CA SER A 166 -1.10 -8.20 -12.45
C SER A 166 -2.43 -8.10 -13.21
N ALA A 167 -3.22 -7.05 -12.98
CA ALA A 167 -4.53 -6.83 -13.58
C ALA A 167 -4.52 -5.77 -14.71
N LEU A 168 -3.35 -5.26 -15.10
CA LEU A 168 -3.23 -4.25 -16.16
C LEU A 168 -2.99 -4.90 -17.53
N ASP A 169 -3.68 -4.36 -18.55
CA ASP A 169 -3.37 -4.64 -19.96
C ASP A 169 -1.88 -4.35 -20.24
N LEU A 170 -1.29 -5.15 -21.13
CA LEU A 170 0.13 -5.09 -21.51
C LEU A 170 0.56 -3.66 -21.89
N LYS A 171 -0.32 -2.91 -22.55
CA LYS A 171 -0.09 -1.53 -22.99
C LYS A 171 0.02 -0.56 -21.81
N LEU A 172 -0.87 -0.69 -20.83
CA LEU A 172 -0.87 0.19 -19.64
C LEU A 172 0.30 -0.13 -18.70
N ARG A 173 0.79 -1.39 -18.71
CA ARG A 173 2.03 -1.75 -17.99
C ARG A 173 3.23 -0.98 -18.54
N THR A 174 3.34 -0.86 -19.85
CA THR A 174 4.45 -0.15 -20.51
C THR A 174 4.39 1.35 -20.22
N ASP A 175 3.20 1.95 -20.25
CA ASP A 175 3.00 3.40 -20.03
C ASP A 175 3.23 3.82 -18.55
N MET A 176 3.18 2.88 -17.59
CA MET A 176 3.43 3.15 -16.16
C MET A 176 4.86 2.82 -15.73
N GLN A 177 5.71 2.30 -16.62
CA GLN A 177 7.12 2.01 -16.34
C GLN A 177 8.07 3.15 -16.71
N TYR A 178 7.56 4.22 -17.33
CA TYR A 178 8.23 5.46 -17.68
C TYR A 178 7.56 6.65 -16.99
#